data_91a112e73646ade45feea02dbf6f8d66
#
_entry.id   91a112e73646ade45feea02dbf6f8d66
#
_cell.length_a   1.000
_cell.length_b   1.000
_cell.length_c   1.000
_cell.angle_alpha   90.00
_cell.angle_beta   90.00
_cell.angle_gamma   90.00
#
_symmetry.space_group_name_H-M   'P 1'
#
loop_
_entity.id
_entity.type
_entity.pdbx_description
1 polymer ?
#
loop_
_entity_poly.entity_id
_entity_poly.type
_entity_poly.pdbx_seq_one_letter_code
_entity_poly.pdbx_strand_id
1 'polypeptide(L)'
;MVNLIQIQDIEFFMDNAAIWDANDEVLYIAKVEKPMISIGTKSDETEYDKEYVQEKRLPVKQICRTGGVIVHIPGNLCLAMVRENTKENYLFFQKLNNRIVFGLNCDLIGNDFIQKEKYKVGSNMVCVNDKGNLV
;
A
#
# COMPACT_ATOMS: atom_id res chain seq x y z
N MET A 1 -4.76 -8.85 18.01
CA MET A 1 -4.85 -10.01 17.07
C MET A 1 -5.87 -9.64 16.01
N VAL A 2 -5.58 -9.89 14.72
CA VAL A 2 -6.57 -9.61 13.66
C VAL A 2 -7.73 -10.59 13.80
N ASN A 3 -8.92 -10.06 14.03
CA ASN A 3 -10.16 -10.85 14.20
C ASN A 3 -11.12 -10.68 13.02
N LEU A 4 -10.92 -9.69 12.21
CA LEU A 4 -11.77 -9.36 11.06
C LEU A 4 -10.93 -9.08 9.83
N ILE A 5 -11.27 -9.74 8.72
CA ILE A 5 -10.74 -9.45 7.40
C ILE A 5 -11.84 -8.80 6.59
N GLN A 6 -11.59 -7.58 6.11
CA GLN A 6 -12.49 -6.87 5.21
C GLN A 6 -11.93 -6.89 3.79
N ILE A 7 -12.65 -7.52 2.87
CA ILE A 7 -12.32 -7.53 1.44
C ILE A 7 -13.03 -6.36 0.79
N GLN A 8 -12.30 -5.55 0.04
CA GLN A 8 -12.79 -4.33 -0.56
C GLN A 8 -12.42 -4.26 -2.05
N ASP A 9 -13.18 -3.49 -2.79
CA ASP A 9 -12.79 -3.02 -4.12
C ASP A 9 -11.54 -2.13 -4.01
N ILE A 10 -10.64 -2.22 -4.99
CA ILE A 10 -9.35 -1.50 -4.95
C ILE A 10 -9.54 0.02 -5.01
N GLU A 11 -10.51 0.53 -5.76
CA GLU A 11 -10.75 1.96 -5.82
C GLU A 11 -11.30 2.47 -4.48
N PHE A 12 -12.25 1.74 -3.89
CA PHE A 12 -12.76 2.04 -2.55
C PHE A 12 -11.64 2.00 -1.50
N PHE A 13 -10.78 0.99 -1.55
CA PHE A 13 -9.61 0.86 -0.68
C PHE A 13 -8.71 2.09 -0.79
N MET A 14 -8.36 2.52 -2.01
CA MET A 14 -7.48 3.66 -2.23
C MET A 14 -8.12 4.99 -1.81
N ASP A 15 -9.42 5.16 -2.07
CA ASP A 15 -10.14 6.40 -1.73
C ASP A 15 -10.35 6.57 -0.22
N ASN A 16 -10.42 5.48 0.53
CA ASN A 16 -10.78 5.54 1.95
C ASN A 16 -9.59 5.31 2.91
N ALA A 17 -8.45 4.80 2.46
CA ALA A 17 -7.31 4.55 3.35
C ALA A 17 -6.85 5.81 4.11
N ALA A 18 -7.01 7.00 3.51
CA ALA A 18 -6.66 8.27 4.13
C ALA A 18 -7.52 8.62 5.35
N ILE A 19 -8.74 8.10 5.44
CA ILE A 19 -9.74 8.49 6.45
C ILE A 19 -10.17 7.35 7.37
N TRP A 20 -9.57 6.18 7.30
CA TRP A 20 -9.89 5.07 8.20
C TRP A 20 -9.53 5.39 9.66
N ASP A 21 -10.40 4.95 10.57
CA ASP A 21 -10.12 4.97 11.99
C ASP A 21 -9.17 3.84 12.38
N ALA A 22 -8.40 4.07 13.44
CA ALA A 22 -7.56 3.03 14.01
C ALA A 22 -8.42 1.85 14.50
N ASN A 23 -8.07 0.65 14.06
CA ASN A 23 -8.68 -0.58 14.50
C ASN A 23 -7.68 -1.74 14.40
N ASP A 24 -7.11 -2.11 15.52
CA ASP A 24 -6.08 -3.14 15.62
C ASP A 24 -6.53 -4.55 15.22
N GLU A 25 -7.85 -4.76 15.13
CA GLU A 25 -8.43 -6.04 14.83
C GLU A 25 -8.78 -6.25 13.36
N VAL A 26 -8.69 -5.19 12.54
CA VAL A 26 -9.09 -5.24 11.13
C VAL A 26 -7.88 -5.29 10.20
N LEU A 27 -7.88 -6.24 9.29
CA LEU A 27 -7.04 -6.29 8.12
C LEU A 27 -7.89 -6.00 6.88
N TYR A 28 -7.58 -4.93 6.20
CA TYR A 28 -8.18 -4.58 4.91
C TYR A 28 -7.41 -5.26 3.79
N ILE A 29 -8.12 -5.88 2.86
CA ILE A 29 -7.55 -6.53 1.68
C ILE A 29 -8.27 -6.04 0.45
N ALA A 30 -7.53 -5.63 -0.57
CA ALA A 30 -8.08 -5.35 -1.88
C ALA A 30 -7.31 -6.11 -2.96
N LYS A 31 -8.04 -6.78 -3.83
CA LYS A 31 -7.49 -7.44 -5.01
C LYS A 31 -7.64 -6.51 -6.20
N VAL A 32 -6.56 -6.35 -6.95
CA VAL A 32 -6.58 -5.60 -8.19
C VAL A 32 -7.17 -6.47 -9.29
N GLU A 33 -8.30 -6.07 -9.86
CA GLU A 33 -8.95 -6.75 -10.98
C GLU A 33 -8.69 -6.07 -12.31
N LYS A 34 -8.49 -4.75 -12.30
CA LYS A 34 -8.18 -3.93 -13.47
C LYS A 34 -6.93 -3.10 -13.21
N PRO A 35 -6.13 -2.81 -14.25
CA PRO A 35 -4.95 -1.98 -14.07
C PRO A 35 -5.32 -0.59 -13.56
N MET A 36 -4.52 -0.06 -12.62
CA MET A 36 -4.65 1.31 -12.15
C MET A 36 -3.30 1.85 -11.67
N ILE A 37 -3.22 3.15 -11.50
CA ILE A 37 -2.03 3.83 -10.99
C ILE A 37 -2.37 4.48 -9.65
N SER A 38 -1.51 4.30 -8.66
CA SER A 38 -1.53 5.11 -7.44
C SER A 38 -0.29 5.98 -7.37
N ILE A 39 -0.48 7.23 -6.96
CA ILE A 39 0.59 8.21 -6.76
C ILE A 39 0.63 8.65 -5.30
N GLY A 40 1.82 8.89 -4.79
CA GLY A 40 2.00 9.41 -3.44
C GLY A 40 1.63 10.89 -3.33
N THR A 41 1.45 11.38 -2.12
CA THR A 41 1.07 12.79 -1.86
C THR A 41 2.11 13.81 -2.30
N LYS A 42 3.36 13.40 -2.49
CA LYS A 42 4.46 14.25 -2.98
C LYS A 42 4.82 14.00 -4.44
N SER A 43 4.13 13.07 -5.09
CA SER A 43 4.32 12.78 -6.51
C SER A 43 3.44 13.66 -7.36
N ASP A 44 3.87 13.89 -8.57
CA ASP A 44 3.12 14.64 -9.55
C ASP A 44 2.94 13.88 -10.86
N GLU A 45 2.21 14.49 -11.77
CA GLU A 45 1.87 13.89 -13.04
C GLU A 45 3.05 13.77 -14.02
N THR A 46 4.25 14.25 -13.66
CA THR A 46 5.45 14.10 -14.49
C THR A 46 6.13 12.75 -14.29
N GLU A 47 5.73 12.00 -13.26
CA GLU A 47 6.33 10.72 -12.92
C GLU A 47 5.75 9.53 -13.71
N TYR A 48 4.77 9.77 -14.60
CA TYR A 48 4.19 8.72 -15.46
C TYR A 48 3.81 9.28 -16.83
N ASP A 49 3.68 8.40 -17.82
CA ASP A 49 3.28 8.74 -19.19
C ASP A 49 1.77 9.05 -19.24
N LYS A 50 1.44 10.35 -19.27
CA LYS A 50 0.06 10.84 -19.31
C LYS A 50 -0.68 10.43 -20.56
N GLU A 51 -0.01 10.45 -21.72
CA GLU A 51 -0.63 10.11 -23.01
C GLU A 51 -1.04 8.64 -23.00
N TYR A 52 -0.15 7.76 -22.55
CA TYR A 52 -0.43 6.35 -22.39
C TYR A 52 -1.59 6.10 -21.38
N VAL A 53 -1.56 6.78 -20.25
CA VAL A 53 -2.59 6.65 -19.20
C VAL A 53 -3.97 7.08 -19.74
N GLN A 54 -4.03 8.17 -20.50
CA GLN A 54 -5.27 8.66 -21.12
C GLN A 54 -5.74 7.71 -22.23
N GLU A 55 -4.84 7.28 -23.11
CA GLU A 55 -5.17 6.32 -24.19
C GLU A 55 -5.77 5.02 -23.61
N LYS A 56 -5.14 4.48 -22.56
CA LYS A 56 -5.59 3.24 -21.91
C LYS A 56 -6.71 3.45 -20.89
N ARG A 57 -7.12 4.69 -20.65
CA ARG A 57 -8.14 5.05 -19.64
C ARG A 57 -7.84 4.46 -18.25
N LEU A 58 -6.59 4.48 -17.84
CA LEU A 58 -6.18 3.96 -16.56
C LEU A 58 -6.60 4.92 -15.43
N PRO A 59 -7.28 4.43 -14.38
CA PRO A 59 -7.54 5.25 -13.20
C PRO A 59 -6.24 5.66 -12.52
N VAL A 60 -6.13 6.93 -12.13
CA VAL A 60 -5.02 7.45 -11.32
C VAL A 60 -5.59 7.92 -9.98
N LYS A 61 -5.08 7.37 -8.89
CA LYS A 61 -5.50 7.71 -7.52
C LYS A 61 -4.32 8.24 -6.72
N GLN A 62 -4.50 9.39 -6.07
CA GLN A 62 -3.56 9.86 -5.07
C GLN A 62 -3.87 9.23 -3.72
N ILE A 63 -2.87 8.68 -3.06
CA ILE A 63 -3.02 8.01 -1.78
C ILE A 63 -2.12 8.59 -0.70
N CYS A 64 -2.49 8.38 0.57
CA CYS A 64 -1.78 8.91 1.75
C CYS A 64 -0.42 8.23 1.98
N ARG A 65 0.48 8.31 1.01
CA ARG A 65 1.85 7.82 1.17
C ARG A 65 2.86 8.81 0.58
N THR A 66 4.06 8.76 1.09
CA THR A 66 5.21 9.38 0.44
C THR A 66 5.79 8.37 -0.56
N GLY A 67 6.27 8.84 -1.68
CA GLY A 67 6.88 7.98 -2.70
C GLY A 67 6.25 8.19 -4.06
N GLY A 68 6.82 7.58 -5.05
CA GLY A 68 6.51 7.78 -6.45
C GLY A 68 5.22 7.09 -6.91
N VAL A 69 5.24 6.70 -8.15
CA VAL A 69 4.14 6.04 -8.85
C VAL A 69 4.20 4.52 -8.64
N ILE A 70 3.05 3.91 -8.39
CA ILE A 70 2.90 2.45 -8.42
C ILE A 70 1.86 2.09 -9.48
N VAL A 71 2.23 1.18 -10.36
CA VAL A 71 1.30 0.54 -11.29
C VAL A 71 0.76 -0.74 -10.65
N HIS A 72 -0.53 -0.77 -10.44
CA HIS A 72 -1.24 -1.96 -9.96
C HIS A 72 -1.76 -2.74 -11.15
N ILE A 73 -1.50 -4.03 -11.19
CA ILE A 73 -1.94 -4.92 -12.26
C ILE A 73 -2.86 -6.02 -11.72
N PRO A 74 -3.73 -6.61 -12.55
CA PRO A 74 -4.57 -7.72 -12.13
C PRO A 74 -3.78 -8.84 -11.44
N GLY A 75 -4.28 -9.29 -10.30
CA GLY A 75 -3.62 -10.28 -9.45
C GLY A 75 -2.79 -9.69 -8.30
N ASN A 76 -2.48 -8.39 -8.30
CA ASN A 76 -1.88 -7.76 -7.13
C ASN A 76 -2.86 -7.75 -5.94
N LEU A 77 -2.31 -7.85 -4.75
CA LEU A 77 -3.04 -7.65 -3.50
C LEU A 77 -2.50 -6.39 -2.81
N CYS A 78 -3.43 -5.55 -2.35
CA CYS A 78 -3.14 -4.46 -1.44
C CYS A 78 -3.64 -4.83 -0.05
N LEU A 79 -2.81 -4.63 0.95
CA LEU A 79 -3.10 -4.94 2.34
C LEU A 79 -2.90 -3.66 3.16
N ALA A 80 -3.80 -3.38 4.09
CA ALA A 80 -3.62 -2.30 5.04
C ALA A 80 -4.14 -2.68 6.44
N MET A 81 -3.47 -2.15 7.44
CA MET A 81 -3.93 -2.12 8.82
C MET A 81 -3.82 -0.67 9.29
N VAL A 82 -4.78 -0.23 10.09
CA VAL A 82 -4.79 1.14 10.64
C VAL A 82 -4.70 1.06 12.14
N ARG A 83 -3.66 1.69 12.69
CA ARG A 83 -3.39 1.69 14.13
C ARG A 83 -3.19 3.11 14.65
N GLU A 84 -3.39 3.30 15.94
CA GLU A 84 -3.02 4.57 16.57
C GLU A 84 -1.55 4.90 16.34
N ASN A 85 -1.25 6.19 16.15
CA ASN A 85 0.12 6.66 15.92
C ASN A 85 0.92 6.66 17.22
N THR A 86 1.38 5.50 17.62
CA THR A 86 2.23 5.29 18.79
C THR A 86 3.56 4.62 18.41
N LYS A 87 4.58 4.82 19.25
CA LYS A 87 5.87 4.14 19.07
C LYS A 87 5.71 2.60 19.04
N GLU A 88 4.84 2.06 19.86
CA GLU A 88 4.57 0.62 19.94
C GLU A 88 4.00 0.10 18.62
N ASN A 89 3.03 0.79 18.06
CA ASN A 89 2.42 0.42 16.79
C ASN A 89 3.39 0.58 15.61
N TYR A 90 4.26 1.59 15.64
CA TYR A 90 5.33 1.68 14.66
C TYR A 90 6.28 0.47 14.71
N LEU A 91 6.69 0.05 15.90
CA LEU A 91 7.50 -1.16 16.09
C LEU A 91 6.75 -2.43 15.67
N PHE A 92 5.42 -2.47 15.84
CA PHE A 92 4.61 -3.56 15.33
C PHE A 92 4.72 -3.69 13.80
N PHE A 93 4.59 -2.59 13.06
CA PHE A 93 4.74 -2.60 11.60
C PHE A 93 6.13 -3.02 11.16
N GLN A 94 7.18 -2.59 11.86
CA GLN A 94 8.54 -3.07 11.59
C GLN A 94 8.68 -4.60 11.77
N LYS A 95 8.11 -5.15 12.84
CA LYS A 95 8.10 -6.60 13.07
C LYS A 95 7.29 -7.36 12.03
N LEU A 96 6.18 -6.77 11.58
CA LEU A 96 5.35 -7.34 10.51
C LEU A 96 6.16 -7.44 9.22
N ASN A 97 6.91 -6.39 8.84
CA ASN A 97 7.79 -6.42 7.68
C ASN A 97 8.82 -7.54 7.75
N ASN A 98 9.47 -7.73 8.89
CA ASN A 98 10.42 -8.82 9.05
C ASN A 98 9.78 -10.21 8.85
N ARG A 99 8.53 -10.38 9.28
CA ARG A 99 7.77 -11.62 9.04
C ARG A 99 7.42 -11.82 7.57
N ILE A 100 7.08 -10.75 6.86
CA ILE A 100 6.82 -10.80 5.42
C ILE A 100 8.09 -11.18 4.67
N VAL A 101 9.22 -10.54 4.99
CA VAL A 101 10.55 -10.85 4.44
C VAL A 101 10.86 -12.33 4.60
N PHE A 102 10.70 -12.86 5.81
CA PHE A 102 10.93 -14.27 6.08
C PHE A 102 9.96 -15.19 5.32
N GLY A 103 8.66 -14.88 5.34
CA GLY A 103 7.62 -15.68 4.68
C GLY A 103 7.72 -15.72 3.16
N LEU A 104 8.16 -14.62 2.54
CA LEU A 104 8.37 -14.53 1.10
C LEU A 104 9.78 -14.94 0.64
N ASN A 105 10.67 -15.24 1.58
CA ASN A 105 12.09 -15.51 1.29
C ASN A 105 12.69 -14.41 0.40
N CYS A 106 12.61 -13.18 0.85
CA CYS A 106 13.08 -11.98 0.15
C CYS A 106 13.90 -11.09 1.08
N ASP A 107 14.50 -10.05 0.50
CA ASP A 107 15.18 -8.98 1.22
C ASP A 107 14.33 -7.73 1.23
N LEU A 108 14.45 -6.91 2.25
CA LEU A 108 13.86 -5.57 2.32
C LEU A 108 14.93 -4.54 1.99
N ILE A 109 14.80 -3.89 0.83
CA ILE A 109 15.70 -2.83 0.37
C ILE A 109 14.89 -1.53 0.27
N GLY A 110 15.12 -0.61 1.22
CA GLY A 110 14.22 0.54 1.38
C GLY A 110 12.81 0.07 1.78
N ASN A 111 11.84 0.34 0.93
CA ASN A 111 10.46 -0.11 1.11
C ASN A 111 10.06 -1.30 0.19
N ASP A 112 11.01 -1.84 -0.55
CA ASP A 112 10.74 -2.86 -1.56
C ASP A 112 11.16 -4.25 -1.09
N PHE A 113 10.27 -5.23 -1.29
CA PHE A 113 10.56 -6.64 -1.11
C PHE A 113 11.18 -7.20 -2.37
N ILE A 114 12.45 -7.58 -2.30
CA ILE A 114 13.25 -8.05 -3.44
C ILE A 114 13.58 -9.54 -3.29
N GLN A 115 13.23 -10.32 -4.29
CA GLN A 115 13.53 -11.75 -4.33
C GLN A 115 14.66 -12.05 -5.33
N LYS A 116 15.57 -12.96 -4.95
CA LYS A 116 16.72 -13.36 -5.77
C LYS A 116 17.55 -12.16 -6.27
N GLU A 117 17.75 -11.18 -5.41
CA GLU A 117 18.57 -9.98 -5.62
C GLU A 117 18.09 -9.03 -6.74
N LYS A 118 16.98 -9.34 -7.44
CA LYS A 118 16.55 -8.54 -8.59
C LYS A 118 15.05 -8.44 -8.84
N TYR A 119 14.23 -9.31 -8.28
CA TYR A 119 12.80 -9.28 -8.55
C TYR A 119 12.05 -8.58 -7.43
N LYS A 120 11.45 -7.44 -7.72
CA LYS A 120 10.52 -6.78 -6.81
C LYS A 120 9.23 -7.58 -6.76
N VAL A 121 8.93 -8.15 -5.61
CA VAL A 121 7.72 -8.95 -5.36
C VAL A 121 6.66 -8.17 -4.59
N GLY A 122 7.01 -7.01 -4.05
CA GLY A 122 6.08 -6.14 -3.34
C GLY A 122 6.78 -4.90 -2.79
N SER A 123 6.02 -4.08 -2.13
CA SER A 123 6.52 -2.94 -1.37
C SER A 123 5.65 -2.71 -0.14
N ASN A 124 6.22 -2.06 0.84
CA ASN A 124 5.53 -1.67 2.06
C ASN A 124 5.82 -0.22 2.40
N MET A 125 4.87 0.39 3.06
CA MET A 125 5.05 1.73 3.61
C MET A 125 4.21 1.88 4.87
N VAL A 126 4.74 2.57 5.85
CA VAL A 126 3.97 3.07 7.00
C VAL A 126 3.87 4.57 6.84
N CYS A 127 2.66 5.09 6.79
CA CYS A 127 2.39 6.52 6.71
C CYS A 127 1.34 6.95 7.74
N VAL A 128 1.20 8.25 7.92
CA VAL A 128 0.16 8.81 8.78
C VAL A 128 -0.97 9.29 7.89
N ASN A 129 -2.18 8.81 8.14
CA ASN A 129 -3.37 9.21 7.40
C ASN A 129 -3.94 10.56 7.90
N ASP A 130 -5.01 11.05 7.28
CA ASP A 130 -5.63 12.34 7.58
C ASP A 130 -6.21 12.43 9.00
N LYS A 131 -6.47 11.30 9.64
CA LYS A 131 -6.91 11.21 11.03
C LYS A 131 -5.75 11.10 12.02
N GLY A 132 -4.51 11.12 11.55
CA GLY A 132 -3.32 11.00 12.39
C GLY A 132 -2.94 9.58 12.78
N ASN A 133 -3.59 8.55 12.22
CA ASN A 133 -3.30 7.15 12.48
C ASN A 133 -2.20 6.60 11.56
N LEU A 134 -1.46 5.59 12.01
CA LEU A 134 -0.54 4.82 11.17
C LEU A 134 -1.33 3.88 10.24
N VAL A 135 -0.97 3.88 8.97
CA VAL A 135 -1.51 2.98 7.94
C VAL A 135 -0.38 2.22 7.27
#